data_31867d29137f62615c8cc7a91ad18206
#
_entry.id   31867d29137f62615c8cc7a91ad18206
#
_cell.length_a   1.000
_cell.length_b   1.000
_cell.length_c   1.000
_cell.angle_alpha   90.00
_cell.angle_beta   90.00
_cell.angle_gamma   90.00
#
_symmetry.space_group_name_H-M   'P 1'
#
loop_
_entity.id
_entity.type
_entity.pdbx_description
1 polymer ?
#
loop_
_entity_poly.entity_id
_entity_poly.type
_entity_poly.pdbx_seq_one_letter_code
_entity_poly.pdbx_strand_id
1 'polypeptide(L)'
;MRNIFSICSIIAFSLSTLSSVSFARDDEEAIEKLSSFKATHKDVEWIKVPQDTKFANNVRNNILPNIKLPAGFKIELFAVVPDARNMAVSRNKGAVWIGTRKDKVWQATDRDMDNVADTVEQFAPTVNFDIPNGPCYSADGHLYIAERNRVLWFPAAEYFMESADTVAIPIINQGELIPVEEESYNHTGRVCAIGPDNKLYVSLGQPFNVTGADKLDMYREVGIGGMISFNRFPGELDRKVVATGIRNSGGHAFNPIDDSLWFTDNQVDGMGDETPPGELNKMPKMGMWYGHPYYGGGDVRTADYEGEVRADLAKIYVKPQVEMIAHAADLGMMFYDGDMFPKKYDNAIFSAQHGSWNAVKARGARVMVTFLDKDGNAAKTEPFAEGWMTEKGRYLGRPVDVQQYIDGSILVSDDKAGVVYRIFYDDQRASN
;
A
#
# COMPACT_ATOMS: atom_id res chain seq x y z
N MET A 1 -9.81 -33.15 88.56
CA MET A 1 -8.69 -33.91 87.99
C MET A 1 -8.46 -33.52 86.55
N ARG A 2 -7.23 -33.17 86.25
CA ARG A 2 -6.58 -32.91 84.95
C ARG A 2 -6.87 -31.62 84.21
N ASN A 3 -5.92 -30.71 84.35
CA ASN A 3 -5.59 -29.56 83.53
C ASN A 3 -5.25 -29.97 82.08
N ILE A 4 -5.71 -29.16 81.10
CA ILE A 4 -5.08 -29.13 79.76
C ILE A 4 -4.80 -27.68 79.46
N PHE A 5 -3.52 -27.33 79.35
CA PHE A 5 -2.98 -26.06 78.90
C PHE A 5 -3.23 -25.88 77.41
N SER A 6 -3.75 -24.73 77.03
CA SER A 6 -3.83 -24.29 75.64
C SER A 6 -2.68 -23.30 75.39
N ILE A 7 -1.78 -23.67 74.51
CA ILE A 7 -0.67 -22.84 74.02
C ILE A 7 -1.18 -22.03 72.85
N CYS A 8 -1.31 -20.68 73.00
CA CYS A 8 -1.48 -19.76 71.92
C CYS A 8 -0.15 -19.50 71.23
N SER A 9 0.00 -19.99 70.03
CA SER A 9 1.12 -19.62 69.12
C SER A 9 0.76 -18.27 68.44
N ILE A 10 1.52 -17.22 68.78
CA ILE A 10 1.51 -15.96 68.09
C ILE A 10 2.38 -16.10 66.83
N ILE A 11 1.76 -16.10 65.67
CA ILE A 11 2.45 -16.00 64.37
C ILE A 11 2.70 -14.53 64.12
N ALA A 12 3.92 -14.14 64.20
CA ALA A 12 4.35 -12.77 63.81
C ALA A 12 4.33 -12.68 62.25
N PHE A 13 3.42 -11.89 61.72
CA PHE A 13 3.46 -11.47 60.32
C PHE A 13 4.49 -10.33 60.17
N SER A 14 5.70 -10.69 59.71
CA SER A 14 6.65 -9.67 59.25
C SER A 14 6.23 -9.21 57.85
N LEU A 15 5.63 -8.02 57.78
CA LEU A 15 5.38 -7.34 56.51
C LEU A 15 6.75 -6.94 55.92
N SER A 16 7.14 -7.57 54.82
CA SER A 16 8.20 -7.11 53.96
C SER A 16 7.75 -5.94 53.10
N THR A 17 7.87 -4.72 53.60
CA THR A 17 7.59 -3.47 52.89
C THR A 17 8.86 -2.86 52.24
N LEU A 18 9.75 -3.68 51.65
CA LEU A 18 11.02 -3.18 51.12
C LEU A 18 11.19 -3.31 49.60
N SER A 19 10.16 -3.78 48.86
CA SER A 19 10.31 -3.93 47.40
C SER A 19 9.70 -2.81 46.55
N SER A 20 8.82 -1.96 47.11
CA SER A 20 8.17 -0.90 46.34
C SER A 20 9.00 0.39 46.16
N VAL A 21 9.98 0.65 47.02
CA VAL A 21 10.79 1.86 46.96
C VAL A 21 11.92 1.74 45.90
N SER A 22 12.38 0.52 45.63
CA SER A 22 13.44 0.29 44.62
C SER A 22 12.91 0.52 43.19
N PHE A 23 11.74 0.03 42.88
CA PHE A 23 11.15 0.20 41.55
C PHE A 23 10.83 1.67 41.21
N ALA A 24 10.25 2.42 42.14
CA ALA A 24 9.96 3.85 41.95
C ALA A 24 11.22 4.70 41.76
N ARG A 25 12.34 4.33 42.40
CA ARG A 25 13.62 5.04 42.25
C ARG A 25 14.32 4.75 40.93
N ASP A 26 14.20 3.50 40.44
CA ASP A 26 14.73 3.10 39.14
C ASP A 26 13.96 3.77 38.01
N ASP A 27 12.63 3.92 38.15
CA ASP A 27 11.78 4.63 37.19
C ASP A 27 12.07 6.14 37.15
N GLU A 28 12.29 6.79 38.32
CA GLU A 28 12.66 8.21 38.37
C GLU A 28 14.05 8.46 37.72
N GLU A 29 15.05 7.60 37.95
CA GLU A 29 16.35 7.69 37.31
C GLU A 29 16.26 7.43 35.78
N ALA A 30 15.42 6.52 35.35
CA ALA A 30 15.16 6.26 33.94
C ALA A 30 14.47 7.45 33.26
N ILE A 31 13.48 8.07 33.92
CA ILE A 31 12.79 9.27 33.43
C ILE A 31 13.76 10.46 33.36
N GLU A 32 14.63 10.66 34.37
CA GLU A 32 15.65 11.72 34.34
C GLU A 32 16.64 11.51 33.20
N LYS A 33 17.09 10.28 32.95
CA LYS A 33 17.90 9.94 31.77
C LYS A 33 17.16 10.23 30.46
N LEU A 34 15.93 9.81 30.31
CA LEU A 34 15.13 10.09 29.11
C LEU A 34 14.95 11.59 28.89
N SER A 35 14.71 12.37 29.94
CA SER A 35 14.57 13.83 29.86
C SER A 35 15.86 14.56 29.48
N SER A 36 17.01 13.91 29.65
CA SER A 36 18.35 14.44 29.28
C SER A 36 18.67 14.23 27.80
N PHE A 37 17.95 13.36 27.07
CA PHE A 37 18.13 13.19 25.64
C PHE A 37 17.65 14.45 24.91
N LYS A 38 18.60 15.10 24.25
CA LYS A 38 18.29 16.21 23.34
C LYS A 38 17.96 15.65 21.97
N ALA A 39 16.96 16.24 21.29
CA ALA A 39 16.67 15.93 19.91
C ALA A 39 17.97 16.07 19.06
N THR A 40 18.29 15.03 18.29
CA THR A 40 19.52 14.96 17.51
C THR A 40 19.43 15.67 16.15
N HIS A 41 18.21 16.13 15.76
CA HIS A 41 17.92 16.75 14.45
C HIS A 41 17.44 18.19 14.60
N LYS A 42 18.03 18.92 15.52
CA LYS A 42 17.77 20.36 15.71
C LYS A 42 17.88 21.19 14.42
N ASP A 43 18.67 20.71 13.46
CA ASP A 43 18.98 21.38 12.20
C ASP A 43 18.35 20.68 10.97
N VAL A 44 17.45 19.70 11.16
CA VAL A 44 16.76 19.04 10.06
C VAL A 44 15.60 19.92 9.59
N GLU A 45 15.58 20.23 8.31
CA GLU A 45 14.45 20.88 7.67
C GLU A 45 13.26 19.91 7.66
N TRP A 46 12.20 20.27 8.34
CA TRP A 46 10.97 19.50 8.41
C TRP A 46 9.86 20.18 7.61
N ILE A 47 9.52 19.58 6.48
CA ILE A 47 8.60 20.16 5.51
C ILE A 47 7.16 19.86 5.92
N LYS A 48 6.35 20.92 6.04
CA LYS A 48 4.90 20.87 6.19
C LYS A 48 4.23 21.33 4.90
N VAL A 49 3.21 20.61 4.47
CA VAL A 49 2.44 20.94 3.27
C VAL A 49 1.21 21.77 3.67
N PRO A 50 1.09 23.02 3.20
CA PRO A 50 -0.07 23.86 3.49
C PRO A 50 -1.36 23.24 2.92
N GLN A 51 -2.40 23.08 3.74
CA GLN A 51 -3.66 22.47 3.36
C GLN A 51 -4.70 23.48 2.84
N ASP A 52 -4.80 24.65 3.45
CA ASP A 52 -5.72 25.71 3.00
C ASP A 52 -5.03 26.65 2.00
N THR A 53 -5.06 26.27 0.74
CA THR A 53 -4.38 26.98 -0.35
C THR A 53 -5.30 27.25 -1.55
N LYS A 54 -4.87 28.18 -2.44
CA LYS A 54 -5.52 28.35 -3.74
C LYS A 54 -5.55 27.07 -4.57
N PHE A 55 -4.57 26.21 -4.36
CA PHE A 55 -4.48 24.90 -5.01
C PHE A 55 -5.58 23.96 -4.52
N ALA A 56 -5.75 23.82 -3.20
CA ALA A 56 -6.85 23.05 -2.60
C ALA A 56 -8.22 23.54 -3.09
N ASN A 57 -8.43 24.84 -3.15
CA ASN A 57 -9.65 25.45 -3.68
C ASN A 57 -9.85 25.17 -5.18
N ASN A 58 -8.78 25.13 -5.98
CA ASN A 58 -8.87 24.69 -7.36
C ASN A 58 -9.33 23.24 -7.50
N VAL A 59 -8.84 22.34 -6.65
CA VAL A 59 -9.29 20.93 -6.62
C VAL A 59 -10.78 20.88 -6.28
N ARG A 60 -11.21 21.53 -5.20
CA ARG A 60 -12.62 21.56 -4.76
C ARG A 60 -13.55 22.14 -5.85
N ASN A 61 -13.13 23.18 -6.56
CA ASN A 61 -13.99 23.89 -7.51
C ASN A 61 -13.92 23.33 -8.94
N ASN A 62 -12.81 22.73 -9.37
CA ASN A 62 -12.57 22.37 -10.77
C ASN A 62 -12.30 20.88 -11.00
N ILE A 63 -12.04 20.06 -9.97
CA ILE A 63 -11.85 18.62 -10.12
C ILE A 63 -13.05 17.89 -9.52
N LEU A 64 -13.35 18.07 -8.23
CA LEU A 64 -14.42 17.34 -7.54
C LEU A 64 -15.79 17.42 -8.24
N PRO A 65 -16.25 18.56 -8.80
CA PRO A 65 -17.54 18.63 -9.46
C PRO A 65 -17.67 17.78 -10.73
N ASN A 66 -16.54 17.32 -11.30
CA ASN A 66 -16.57 16.44 -12.48
C ASN A 66 -16.65 14.96 -12.10
N ILE A 67 -16.39 14.60 -10.83
CA ILE A 67 -16.34 13.20 -10.41
C ILE A 67 -17.76 12.66 -10.33
N LYS A 68 -17.98 11.57 -11.06
CA LYS A 68 -19.24 10.83 -11.09
C LYS A 68 -19.11 9.58 -10.23
N LEU A 69 -20.06 9.40 -9.34
CA LEU A 69 -20.14 8.30 -8.38
C LEU A 69 -21.52 7.63 -8.44
N PRO A 70 -21.64 6.39 -7.99
CA PRO A 70 -22.97 5.77 -7.77
C PRO A 70 -23.82 6.58 -6.79
N ALA A 71 -25.14 6.44 -6.89
CA ALA A 71 -26.07 7.14 -6.03
C ALA A 71 -25.79 6.88 -4.53
N GLY A 72 -25.81 7.94 -3.71
CA GLY A 72 -25.52 7.91 -2.29
C GLY A 72 -24.05 8.12 -1.92
N PHE A 73 -23.13 7.97 -2.88
CA PHE A 73 -21.71 8.26 -2.65
C PHE A 73 -21.39 9.74 -2.86
N LYS A 74 -20.45 10.23 -2.07
CA LYS A 74 -19.89 11.58 -2.14
C LYS A 74 -18.36 11.50 -2.18
N ILE A 75 -17.73 12.58 -2.67
CA ILE A 75 -16.28 12.74 -2.69
C ILE A 75 -15.89 14.11 -2.15
N GLU A 76 -14.82 14.14 -1.39
CA GLU A 76 -14.23 15.37 -0.85
C GLU A 76 -12.70 15.34 -0.91
N LEU A 77 -12.06 16.47 -0.65
CA LEU A 77 -10.62 16.56 -0.51
C LEU A 77 -10.23 16.19 0.91
N PHE A 78 -9.52 15.08 1.08
CA PHE A 78 -8.96 14.66 2.35
C PHE A 78 -7.68 15.44 2.70
N ALA A 79 -6.73 15.53 1.76
CA ALA A 79 -5.45 16.19 1.97
C ALA A 79 -4.80 16.69 0.67
N VAL A 80 -4.01 17.75 0.77
CA VAL A 80 -3.03 18.15 -0.28
C VAL A 80 -1.73 17.42 0.01
N VAL A 81 -1.29 16.57 -0.92
CA VAL A 81 -0.10 15.71 -0.77
C VAL A 81 0.67 15.67 -2.08
N PRO A 82 1.82 16.36 -2.19
CA PRO A 82 2.59 16.38 -3.43
C PRO A 82 3.07 14.99 -3.84
N ASP A 83 2.91 14.62 -5.12
CA ASP A 83 3.34 13.34 -5.69
C ASP A 83 2.76 12.12 -4.93
N ALA A 84 1.48 12.18 -4.53
CA ALA A 84 0.81 11.17 -3.73
C ALA A 84 0.72 9.83 -4.46
N ARG A 85 1.39 8.80 -3.92
CA ARG A 85 1.43 7.46 -4.50
C ARG A 85 0.74 6.44 -3.59
N ASN A 86 1.29 5.24 -3.41
CA ASN A 86 0.68 4.23 -2.55
C ASN A 86 0.59 4.70 -1.10
N MET A 87 -0.44 4.25 -0.41
CA MET A 87 -0.79 4.70 0.93
C MET A 87 -0.80 3.53 1.92
N ALA A 88 -0.47 3.83 3.17
CA ALA A 88 -0.69 2.95 4.30
C ALA A 88 -1.51 3.68 5.35
N VAL A 89 -2.62 3.10 5.79
CA VAL A 89 -3.55 3.70 6.75
C VAL A 89 -3.40 3.02 8.10
N SER A 90 -3.15 3.82 9.16
CA SER A 90 -3.27 3.37 10.53
C SER A 90 -4.74 3.20 10.89
N ARG A 91 -5.16 1.98 11.18
CA ARG A 91 -6.55 1.70 11.59
C ARG A 91 -6.89 2.21 13.00
N ASN A 92 -5.89 2.58 13.80
CA ASN A 92 -6.11 2.96 15.19
C ASN A 92 -6.17 4.48 15.42
N LYS A 93 -5.47 5.26 14.57
CA LYS A 93 -5.26 6.71 14.81
C LYS A 93 -5.54 7.61 13.62
N GLY A 94 -6.02 7.06 12.50
CA GLY A 94 -6.34 7.85 11.31
C GLY A 94 -5.11 8.46 10.59
N ALA A 95 -3.89 8.08 10.98
CA ALA A 95 -2.70 8.51 10.26
C ALA A 95 -2.58 7.79 8.92
N VAL A 96 -2.16 8.52 7.90
CA VAL A 96 -1.94 7.99 6.55
C VAL A 96 -0.51 8.31 6.12
N TRP A 97 0.29 7.28 5.85
CA TRP A 97 1.60 7.44 5.23
C TRP A 97 1.48 7.29 3.73
N ILE A 98 1.98 8.27 3.00
CA ILE A 98 1.84 8.36 1.55
C ILE A 98 3.23 8.35 0.93
N GLY A 99 3.52 7.31 0.15
CA GLY A 99 4.75 7.19 -0.61
C GLY A 99 4.80 8.13 -1.81
N THR A 100 6.00 8.30 -2.37
CA THR A 100 6.23 9.09 -3.58
C THR A 100 7.17 8.37 -4.55
N ARG A 101 7.27 8.87 -5.77
CA ARG A 101 8.28 8.42 -6.74
C ARG A 101 9.56 9.27 -6.72
N LYS A 102 9.81 9.99 -5.64
CA LYS A 102 10.99 10.83 -5.46
C LYS A 102 11.77 10.40 -4.22
N ASP A 103 11.82 11.24 -3.22
CA ASP A 103 12.68 11.10 -2.05
C ASP A 103 11.96 11.36 -0.72
N LYS A 104 10.63 11.41 -0.72
CA LYS A 104 9.84 11.74 0.47
C LYS A 104 8.73 10.74 0.69
N VAL A 105 8.43 10.51 1.96
CA VAL A 105 7.17 9.95 2.44
C VAL A 105 6.45 11.07 3.18
N TRP A 106 5.17 11.22 2.89
CA TRP A 106 4.31 12.15 3.60
C TRP A 106 3.51 11.43 4.66
N GLN A 107 3.20 12.14 5.73
CA GLN A 107 2.28 11.69 6.77
C GLN A 107 1.15 12.70 6.87
N ALA A 108 -0.08 12.25 6.66
CA ALA A 108 -1.29 13.01 6.91
C ALA A 108 -1.92 12.54 8.23
N THR A 109 -2.36 13.49 9.07
CA THR A 109 -3.05 13.18 10.33
C THR A 109 -4.35 13.98 10.41
N ASP A 110 -5.40 13.30 10.79
CA ASP A 110 -6.72 13.83 11.12
C ASP A 110 -6.92 13.63 12.63
N ARG A 111 -6.73 14.70 13.41
CA ARG A 111 -6.73 14.63 14.87
C ARG A 111 -8.10 14.80 15.48
N ASP A 112 -8.91 15.66 14.90
CA ASP A 112 -10.26 15.95 15.39
C ASP A 112 -11.31 14.99 14.83
N MET A 113 -10.87 14.06 13.96
CA MET A 113 -11.67 12.99 13.36
C MET A 113 -12.85 13.52 12.53
N ASP A 114 -12.66 14.67 11.87
CA ASP A 114 -13.63 15.24 10.94
C ASP A 114 -13.54 14.66 9.53
N ASN A 115 -12.58 13.74 9.31
CA ASN A 115 -12.27 13.05 8.06
C ASN A 115 -11.59 13.95 7.00
N VAL A 116 -10.97 15.04 7.43
CA VAL A 116 -10.06 15.88 6.65
C VAL A 116 -8.73 15.97 7.40
N ALA A 117 -7.61 15.86 6.70
CA ALA A 117 -6.32 15.91 7.38
C ALA A 117 -6.02 17.33 7.89
N ASP A 118 -5.78 17.46 9.21
CA ASP A 118 -5.32 18.69 9.84
C ASP A 118 -3.90 19.06 9.41
N THR A 119 -3.04 18.05 9.31
CA THR A 119 -1.63 18.24 8.95
C THR A 119 -1.17 17.25 7.90
N VAL A 120 -0.27 17.72 7.02
CA VAL A 120 0.52 16.89 6.14
C VAL A 120 1.97 17.30 6.28
N GLU A 121 2.81 16.36 6.70
CA GLU A 121 4.21 16.61 7.03
C GLU A 121 5.13 15.56 6.42
N GLN A 122 6.39 15.90 6.22
CA GLN A 122 7.40 14.94 5.80
C GLN A 122 7.62 13.91 6.92
N PHE A 123 7.36 12.65 6.64
CA PHE A 123 7.67 11.56 7.56
C PHE A 123 9.16 11.24 7.51
N ALA A 124 9.76 10.98 8.69
CA ALA A 124 11.16 10.58 8.85
C ALA A 124 12.16 11.45 8.06
N PRO A 125 12.22 12.77 8.28
CA PRO A 125 13.02 13.70 7.46
C PRO A 125 14.53 13.43 7.52
N THR A 126 15.01 12.67 8.51
CA THR A 126 16.43 12.24 8.65
C THR A 126 16.77 11.00 7.81
N VAL A 127 15.77 10.33 7.24
CA VAL A 127 15.97 9.17 6.38
C VAL A 127 16.07 9.61 4.92
N ASN A 128 17.18 9.28 4.28
CA ASN A 128 17.33 9.48 2.83
C ASN A 128 16.59 8.37 2.10
N PHE A 129 15.39 8.65 1.65
CA PHE A 129 14.59 7.72 0.86
C PHE A 129 14.98 7.73 -0.61
N ASP A 130 14.80 6.58 -1.27
CA ASP A 130 15.00 6.39 -2.71
C ASP A 130 13.78 5.73 -3.34
N ILE A 131 12.90 6.53 -3.88
CA ILE A 131 11.60 6.14 -4.45
C ILE A 131 10.78 5.30 -3.46
N PRO A 132 10.41 5.85 -2.30
CA PRO A 132 9.64 5.17 -1.26
C PRO A 132 8.16 5.07 -1.64
N ASN A 133 7.86 4.40 -2.77
CA ASN A 133 6.52 4.37 -3.35
C ASN A 133 5.53 3.57 -2.50
N GLY A 134 5.99 2.49 -1.85
CA GLY A 134 5.12 1.49 -1.26
C GLY A 134 5.21 1.40 0.26
N PRO A 135 4.55 2.29 1.02
CA PRO A 135 4.28 2.04 2.41
C PRO A 135 3.22 0.95 2.56
N CYS A 136 3.34 0.14 3.61
CA CYS A 136 2.27 -0.75 4.08
C CYS A 136 2.29 -0.85 5.61
N TYR A 137 1.10 -0.99 6.20
CA TYR A 137 0.91 -0.97 7.65
C TYR A 137 0.29 -2.28 8.12
N SER A 138 0.83 -2.85 9.18
CA SER A 138 0.35 -4.11 9.74
C SER A 138 -0.66 -3.87 10.87
N ALA A 139 -1.55 -4.84 11.09
CA ALA A 139 -2.57 -4.76 12.13
C ALA A 139 -1.98 -4.66 13.56
N ASP A 140 -0.73 -5.10 13.75
CA ASP A 140 -0.01 -5.00 15.02
C ASP A 140 0.82 -3.71 15.18
N GLY A 141 0.61 -2.70 14.30
CA GLY A 141 1.11 -1.35 14.51
C GLY A 141 2.47 -1.05 13.89
N HIS A 142 2.94 -1.86 12.95
CA HIS A 142 4.23 -1.67 12.29
C HIS A 142 4.07 -1.10 10.87
N LEU A 143 4.83 -0.06 10.56
CA LEU A 143 4.92 0.50 9.22
C LEU A 143 6.14 -0.10 8.50
N TYR A 144 5.96 -0.46 7.23
CA TYR A 144 7.02 -0.86 6.32
C TYR A 144 7.02 0.07 5.12
N ILE A 145 8.21 0.36 4.58
CA ILE A 145 8.37 1.16 3.36
C ILE A 145 9.28 0.41 2.43
N ALA A 146 8.72 -0.02 1.29
CA ALA A 146 9.47 -0.64 0.21
C ALA A 146 9.94 0.45 -0.76
N GLU A 147 11.25 0.56 -0.92
CA GLU A 147 11.93 1.49 -1.81
C GLU A 147 12.46 0.76 -3.05
N ARG A 148 13.06 1.49 -3.96
CA ARG A 148 13.64 0.94 -5.19
C ARG A 148 14.50 -0.31 -4.93
N ASN A 149 15.42 -0.24 -3.97
CA ASN A 149 16.34 -1.33 -3.66
C ASN A 149 16.65 -1.47 -2.15
N ARG A 150 15.65 -1.20 -1.31
CA ARG A 150 15.72 -1.33 0.15
C ARG A 150 14.32 -1.58 0.72
N VAL A 151 14.24 -2.19 1.90
CA VAL A 151 13.00 -2.26 2.69
C VAL A 151 13.29 -1.84 4.13
N LEU A 152 12.55 -0.86 4.61
CA LEU A 152 12.63 -0.31 5.96
C LEU A 152 11.43 -0.74 6.81
N TRP A 153 11.68 -0.97 8.08
CA TRP A 153 10.70 -1.18 9.13
C TRP A 153 10.72 -0.03 10.13
N PHE A 154 9.55 0.49 10.45
CA PHE A 154 9.31 1.54 11.44
C PHE A 154 8.42 0.95 12.54
N PRO A 155 9.01 0.46 13.65
CA PRO A 155 8.27 -0.27 14.69
C PRO A 155 7.32 0.59 15.52
N ALA A 156 7.48 1.90 15.47
CA ALA A 156 6.77 2.84 16.32
C ALA A 156 6.27 4.09 15.57
N ALA A 157 5.97 3.97 14.26
CA ALA A 157 5.59 5.10 13.41
C ALA A 157 4.42 5.91 13.99
N GLU A 158 3.41 5.27 14.59
CA GLU A 158 2.26 5.94 15.22
C GLU A 158 2.62 6.75 16.48
N TYR A 159 3.73 6.44 17.16
CA TYR A 159 4.16 7.16 18.35
C TYR A 159 4.97 8.40 18.02
N PHE A 160 5.50 8.47 16.79
CA PHE A 160 6.30 9.59 16.29
C PHE A 160 5.55 10.45 15.27
N MET A 161 4.22 10.38 15.28
CA MET A 161 3.39 11.29 14.48
C MET A 161 3.70 12.73 14.85
N GLU A 162 3.85 13.56 13.81
CA GLU A 162 4.17 14.98 13.95
C GLU A 162 5.48 15.24 14.72
N SER A 163 6.43 14.33 14.58
CA SER A 163 7.79 14.44 15.07
C SER A 163 8.79 14.22 13.95
N ALA A 164 9.87 14.99 13.97
CA ALA A 164 11.00 14.74 13.08
C ALA A 164 11.78 13.47 13.47
N ASP A 165 11.62 13.01 14.71
CA ASP A 165 12.22 11.78 15.20
C ASP A 165 11.43 10.55 14.78
N THR A 166 12.16 9.49 14.42
CA THR A 166 11.59 8.16 14.21
C THR A 166 12.68 7.09 14.28
N VAL A 167 12.26 5.84 14.41
CA VAL A 167 13.15 4.68 14.37
C VAL A 167 12.93 3.96 13.05
N ALA A 168 13.98 3.89 12.23
CA ALA A 168 14.00 3.16 10.96
C ALA A 168 15.01 2.01 11.02
N ILE A 169 14.58 0.80 10.76
CA ILE A 169 15.41 -0.41 10.80
C ILE A 169 15.34 -1.09 9.41
N PRO A 170 16.49 -1.31 8.74
CA PRO A 170 16.47 -2.03 7.47
C PRO A 170 16.16 -3.52 7.70
N ILE A 171 15.15 -4.03 6.99
CA ILE A 171 14.91 -5.46 6.82
C ILE A 171 15.76 -5.98 5.67
N ILE A 172 15.83 -5.21 4.59
CA ILE A 172 16.72 -5.42 3.46
C ILE A 172 17.52 -4.13 3.29
N ASN A 173 18.85 -4.21 3.32
CA ASN A 173 19.72 -3.05 3.19
C ASN A 173 19.68 -2.46 1.78
N GLN A 174 20.16 -1.22 1.66
CA GLN A 174 20.31 -0.56 0.36
C GLN A 174 21.18 -1.41 -0.59
N GLY A 175 20.65 -1.69 -1.78
CA GLY A 175 21.33 -2.49 -2.81
C GLY A 175 21.16 -4.01 -2.68
N GLU A 176 20.38 -4.51 -1.70
CA GLU A 176 20.22 -5.95 -1.45
C GLU A 176 18.84 -6.52 -1.84
N LEU A 177 17.89 -5.66 -2.22
CA LEU A 177 16.58 -6.13 -2.65
C LEU A 177 16.62 -6.77 -4.05
N ILE A 178 17.35 -6.15 -4.97
CA ILE A 178 17.65 -6.61 -6.33
C ILE A 178 19.13 -6.37 -6.65
N PRO A 179 19.74 -7.07 -7.65
CA PRO A 179 21.07 -6.72 -8.13
C PRO A 179 21.15 -5.24 -8.52
N VAL A 180 22.22 -4.56 -8.11
CA VAL A 180 22.39 -3.11 -8.32
C VAL A 180 22.39 -2.74 -9.80
N GLU A 181 22.94 -3.62 -10.66
CA GLU A 181 22.96 -3.47 -12.11
C GLU A 181 21.58 -3.54 -12.77
N GLU A 182 20.57 -4.03 -12.04
CA GLU A 182 19.17 -4.08 -12.50
C GLU A 182 18.33 -2.91 -11.93
N GLU A 183 18.93 -1.98 -11.21
CA GLU A 183 18.24 -0.78 -10.79
C GLU A 183 17.82 0.07 -12.00
N SER A 184 16.61 0.59 -11.95
CA SER A 184 16.03 1.40 -13.02
C SER A 184 15.12 2.47 -12.41
N TYR A 185 14.78 3.48 -13.22
CA TYR A 185 13.66 4.38 -12.92
C TYR A 185 12.33 3.88 -13.49
N ASN A 186 12.38 2.87 -14.39
CA ASN A 186 11.16 2.25 -14.90
C ASN A 186 10.72 1.12 -13.98
N HIS A 187 9.40 1.00 -13.73
CA HIS A 187 8.76 -0.06 -12.95
C HIS A 187 9.40 -0.30 -11.57
N THR A 188 9.89 0.75 -10.95
CA THR A 188 10.65 0.69 -9.71
C THR A 188 9.84 1.07 -8.46
N GLY A 189 8.61 1.52 -8.63
CA GLY A 189 7.70 1.76 -7.51
C GLY A 189 7.29 0.44 -6.87
N ARG A 190 7.98 0.06 -5.78
CA ARG A 190 7.64 -1.15 -5.03
C ARG A 190 6.32 -0.95 -4.30
N VAL A 191 5.57 -2.04 -4.14
CA VAL A 191 4.36 -2.09 -3.30
C VAL A 191 4.55 -3.21 -2.31
N CYS A 192 4.08 -3.05 -1.08
CA CYS A 192 4.11 -4.10 -0.08
C CYS A 192 2.74 -4.38 0.54
N ALA A 193 2.58 -5.59 1.07
CA ALA A 193 1.47 -6.00 1.91
C ALA A 193 1.93 -7.05 2.93
N ILE A 194 1.24 -7.15 4.06
CA ILE A 194 1.46 -8.20 5.05
C ILE A 194 0.53 -9.37 4.70
N GLY A 195 1.11 -10.57 4.53
CA GLY A 195 0.34 -11.78 4.27
C GLY A 195 -0.28 -12.39 5.53
N PRO A 196 -1.25 -13.30 5.35
CA PRO A 196 -1.87 -14.02 6.46
C PRO A 196 -0.88 -14.93 7.20
N ASP A 197 0.24 -15.28 6.56
CA ASP A 197 1.39 -15.98 7.14
C ASP A 197 2.34 -15.05 7.92
N ASN A 198 1.95 -13.80 8.14
CA ASN A 198 2.72 -12.77 8.85
C ASN A 198 4.07 -12.41 8.19
N LYS A 199 4.21 -12.65 6.89
CA LYS A 199 5.35 -12.22 6.07
C LYS A 199 5.06 -10.94 5.31
N LEU A 200 6.12 -10.25 4.93
CA LEU A 200 6.04 -9.11 4.01
C LEU A 200 6.12 -9.62 2.57
N TYR A 201 5.18 -9.19 1.75
CA TYR A 201 5.13 -9.44 0.31
C TYR A 201 5.47 -8.16 -0.42
N VAL A 202 6.36 -8.23 -1.41
CA VAL A 202 6.82 -7.07 -2.17
C VAL A 202 6.81 -7.39 -3.66
N SER A 203 6.15 -6.53 -4.46
CA SER A 203 6.18 -6.62 -5.92
C SER A 203 7.47 -5.99 -6.47
N LEU A 204 8.09 -6.66 -7.44
CA LEU A 204 9.32 -6.24 -8.09
C LEU A 204 9.07 -6.10 -9.60
N GLY A 205 8.67 -4.91 -10.04
CA GLY A 205 8.54 -4.62 -11.48
C GLY A 205 9.88 -4.79 -12.20
N GLN A 206 9.83 -5.26 -13.44
CA GLN A 206 11.04 -5.45 -14.27
C GLN A 206 11.36 -4.17 -15.07
N PRO A 207 12.65 -3.84 -15.32
CA PRO A 207 13.04 -2.53 -15.85
C PRO A 207 12.69 -2.26 -17.31
N PHE A 208 12.44 -3.30 -18.12
CA PHE A 208 12.25 -3.18 -19.57
C PHE A 208 10.77 -3.19 -19.96
N ASN A 209 10.46 -2.82 -21.20
CA ASN A 209 9.13 -3.01 -21.75
C ASN A 209 8.82 -4.51 -21.93
N VAL A 210 9.76 -5.26 -22.50
CA VAL A 210 9.76 -6.74 -22.58
C VAL A 210 11.11 -7.22 -22.05
N THR A 211 11.12 -8.20 -21.15
CA THR A 211 12.35 -8.79 -20.60
C THR A 211 13.10 -9.57 -21.68
N GLY A 212 14.39 -9.30 -21.85
CA GLY A 212 15.25 -10.06 -22.75
C GLY A 212 15.40 -11.53 -22.32
N ALA A 213 15.55 -12.43 -23.31
CA ALA A 213 15.66 -13.86 -23.04
C ALA A 213 16.88 -14.23 -22.18
N ASP A 214 17.97 -13.47 -22.30
CA ASP A 214 19.21 -13.61 -21.52
C ASP A 214 19.03 -13.32 -20.02
N LYS A 215 18.00 -12.53 -19.65
CA LYS A 215 17.71 -12.16 -18.25
C LYS A 215 16.65 -13.03 -17.59
N LEU A 216 15.89 -13.79 -18.36
CA LEU A 216 14.67 -14.46 -17.90
C LEU A 216 14.92 -15.41 -16.71
N ASP A 217 15.96 -16.21 -16.73
CA ASP A 217 16.23 -17.16 -15.65
C ASP A 217 16.71 -16.46 -14.39
N MET A 218 17.61 -15.49 -14.49
CA MET A 218 18.06 -14.67 -13.36
C MET A 218 16.90 -13.88 -12.74
N TYR A 219 16.02 -13.27 -13.55
CA TYR A 219 14.85 -12.54 -13.03
C TYR A 219 13.89 -13.47 -12.29
N ARG A 220 13.68 -14.67 -12.78
CA ARG A 220 12.85 -15.68 -12.09
C ARG A 220 13.46 -16.12 -10.76
N GLU A 221 14.79 -16.25 -10.68
CA GLU A 221 15.49 -16.61 -9.45
C GLU A 221 15.45 -15.47 -8.43
N VAL A 222 15.64 -14.23 -8.83
CA VAL A 222 15.63 -13.04 -7.97
C VAL A 222 14.20 -12.61 -7.64
N GLY A 223 13.22 -12.87 -8.51
CA GLY A 223 11.84 -12.42 -8.41
C GLY A 223 11.56 -11.07 -9.08
N ILE A 224 12.48 -10.56 -9.93
CA ILE A 224 12.23 -9.38 -10.76
C ILE A 224 11.20 -9.74 -11.83
N GLY A 225 10.25 -8.84 -12.10
CA GLY A 225 9.07 -9.20 -12.90
C GLY A 225 8.22 -10.24 -12.18
N GLY A 226 8.00 -10.02 -10.88
CA GLY A 226 7.30 -10.95 -10.02
C GLY A 226 6.99 -10.37 -8.64
N MET A 227 6.86 -11.26 -7.70
CA MET A 227 6.60 -10.94 -6.30
C MET A 227 7.43 -11.84 -5.39
N ILE A 228 7.96 -11.28 -4.32
CA ILE A 228 8.71 -12.00 -3.29
C ILE A 228 8.00 -11.89 -1.94
N SER A 229 8.27 -12.87 -1.06
CA SER A 229 7.91 -12.77 0.37
C SER A 229 9.11 -13.04 1.25
N PHE A 230 9.11 -12.49 2.46
CA PHE A 230 10.17 -12.69 3.44
C PHE A 230 9.69 -12.36 4.86
N ASN A 231 10.46 -12.77 5.86
CA ASN A 231 10.18 -12.43 7.26
C ASN A 231 10.24 -10.90 7.44
N ARG A 232 9.21 -10.33 8.06
CA ARG A 232 9.05 -8.88 8.20
C ARG A 232 9.79 -8.25 9.37
N PHE A 233 10.50 -9.06 10.17
CA PHE A 233 11.34 -8.61 11.28
C PHE A 233 12.81 -8.93 11.02
N PRO A 234 13.76 -8.17 11.62
CA PRO A 234 15.18 -8.46 11.53
C PRO A 234 15.52 -9.88 12.01
N GLY A 235 16.46 -10.53 11.31
CA GLY A 235 16.90 -11.91 11.59
C GLY A 235 17.06 -12.72 10.32
N GLU A 236 16.64 -13.99 10.34
CA GLU A 236 16.61 -14.81 9.13
C GLU A 236 15.56 -14.27 8.15
N LEU A 237 15.99 -13.90 6.94
CA LEU A 237 15.11 -13.27 5.96
C LEU A 237 14.06 -14.23 5.39
N ASP A 238 14.38 -15.53 5.22
CA ASP A 238 13.53 -16.55 4.58
C ASP A 238 12.84 -16.05 3.29
N ARG A 239 13.65 -15.46 2.40
CA ARG A 239 13.17 -14.88 1.14
C ARG A 239 12.70 -15.97 0.17
N LYS A 240 11.52 -15.79 -0.42
CA LYS A 240 10.93 -16.68 -1.42
C LYS A 240 10.38 -15.89 -2.60
N VAL A 241 10.54 -16.40 -3.81
CA VAL A 241 9.82 -15.93 -4.99
C VAL A 241 8.46 -16.61 -5.02
N VAL A 242 7.40 -15.81 -4.93
CA VAL A 242 6.02 -16.32 -4.83
C VAL A 242 5.24 -16.27 -6.13
N ALA A 243 5.63 -15.38 -7.04
CA ALA A 243 5.07 -15.27 -8.38
C ALA A 243 6.11 -14.74 -9.37
N THR A 244 5.98 -15.11 -10.64
CA THR A 244 6.84 -14.65 -11.74
C THR A 244 6.01 -14.34 -12.98
N GLY A 245 6.60 -13.68 -13.98
CA GLY A 245 5.90 -13.34 -15.22
C GLY A 245 4.89 -12.21 -15.04
N ILE A 246 5.10 -11.36 -14.06
CA ILE A 246 4.40 -10.11 -13.81
C ILE A 246 5.27 -8.99 -14.39
N ARG A 247 4.71 -8.11 -15.22
CA ARG A 247 5.53 -7.03 -15.78
C ARG A 247 5.76 -5.92 -14.75
N ASN A 248 4.70 -5.39 -14.17
CA ASN A 248 4.77 -4.32 -13.17
C ASN A 248 3.48 -4.22 -12.36
N SER A 249 3.39 -4.94 -11.26
CA SER A 249 2.26 -4.81 -10.33
C SER A 249 2.33 -3.50 -9.57
N GLY A 250 1.29 -2.69 -9.69
CA GLY A 250 1.11 -1.41 -8.99
C GLY A 250 0.31 -1.50 -7.70
N GLY A 251 -0.29 -2.66 -7.42
CA GLY A 251 -1.08 -2.93 -6.22
C GLY A 251 -1.32 -4.41 -6.00
N HIS A 252 -1.30 -4.84 -4.75
CA HIS A 252 -1.68 -6.19 -4.35
C HIS A 252 -2.27 -6.20 -2.94
N ALA A 253 -3.19 -7.12 -2.70
CA ALA A 253 -3.86 -7.29 -1.41
C ALA A 253 -4.30 -8.74 -1.21
N PHE A 254 -4.42 -9.14 0.05
CA PHE A 254 -4.99 -10.42 0.43
C PHE A 254 -6.50 -10.28 0.63
N ASN A 255 -7.27 -11.22 0.11
CA ASN A 255 -8.70 -11.31 0.36
C ASN A 255 -8.93 -11.66 1.84
N PRO A 256 -9.66 -10.84 2.61
CA PRO A 256 -9.87 -11.05 4.04
C PRO A 256 -10.75 -12.29 4.36
N ILE A 257 -11.40 -12.90 3.35
CA ILE A 257 -12.27 -14.05 3.54
C ILE A 257 -11.55 -15.39 3.29
N ASP A 258 -10.73 -15.48 2.23
CA ASP A 258 -10.12 -16.74 1.78
C ASP A 258 -8.58 -16.70 1.72
N ASP A 259 -7.97 -15.61 2.20
CA ASP A 259 -6.52 -15.37 2.21
C ASP A 259 -5.85 -15.42 0.82
N SER A 260 -6.61 -15.43 -0.27
CA SER A 260 -6.05 -15.43 -1.62
C SER A 260 -5.40 -14.07 -1.93
N LEU A 261 -4.21 -14.13 -2.54
CA LEU A 261 -3.51 -12.93 -3.00
C LEU A 261 -4.02 -12.50 -4.37
N TRP A 262 -4.40 -11.23 -4.47
CA TRP A 262 -4.79 -10.57 -5.71
C TRP A 262 -3.85 -9.41 -6.02
N PHE A 263 -3.66 -9.12 -7.31
CA PHE A 263 -2.80 -8.02 -7.75
C PHE A 263 -3.19 -7.50 -9.14
N THR A 264 -2.91 -6.22 -9.37
CA THR A 264 -2.98 -5.60 -10.69
C THR A 264 -1.66 -5.79 -11.43
N ASP A 265 -1.69 -5.79 -12.76
CA ASP A 265 -0.47 -5.79 -13.58
C ASP A 265 -0.57 -4.82 -14.75
N ASN A 266 0.48 -4.00 -14.93
CA ASN A 266 0.63 -3.06 -16.02
C ASN A 266 1.36 -3.73 -17.20
N GLN A 267 0.76 -3.69 -18.36
CA GLN A 267 1.13 -4.50 -19.50
C GLN A 267 2.05 -3.82 -20.50
N VAL A 268 2.49 -4.60 -21.51
CA VAL A 268 3.50 -4.19 -22.50
C VAL A 268 3.00 -3.02 -23.36
N ASP A 269 3.87 -2.04 -23.59
CA ASP A 269 3.61 -0.89 -24.45
C ASP A 269 3.91 -1.20 -25.91
N GLY A 270 3.25 -0.47 -26.84
CA GLY A 270 3.57 -0.51 -28.26
C GLY A 270 2.94 -1.65 -29.06
N MET A 271 1.96 -2.36 -28.49
CA MET A 271 1.25 -3.47 -29.15
C MET A 271 -0.08 -3.06 -29.79
N GLY A 272 -0.34 -1.78 -29.94
CA GLY A 272 -1.58 -1.22 -30.49
C GLY A 272 -2.40 -0.48 -29.44
N ASP A 273 -3.42 0.23 -29.88
CA ASP A 273 -4.20 1.12 -29.00
C ASP A 273 -5.22 0.32 -28.14
N GLU A 274 -5.69 -0.81 -28.65
CA GLU A 274 -6.67 -1.66 -27.96
C GLU A 274 -6.06 -2.91 -27.30
N THR A 275 -4.75 -3.11 -27.44
CA THR A 275 -4.01 -4.26 -26.91
C THR A 275 -2.64 -3.85 -26.37
N PRO A 276 -2.09 -4.59 -25.38
CA PRO A 276 -2.72 -5.68 -24.62
C PRO A 276 -3.61 -5.14 -23.50
N PRO A 277 -4.53 -5.96 -22.95
CA PRO A 277 -5.32 -5.55 -21.79
C PRO A 277 -4.46 -5.39 -20.54
N GLY A 278 -4.84 -4.47 -19.64
CA GLY A 278 -4.38 -4.49 -18.25
C GLY A 278 -4.99 -5.69 -17.49
N GLU A 279 -4.48 -6.02 -16.33
CA GLU A 279 -4.90 -7.24 -15.63
C GLU A 279 -5.22 -7.03 -14.16
N LEU A 280 -6.26 -7.75 -13.70
CA LEU A 280 -6.47 -8.08 -12.30
C LEU A 280 -6.32 -9.59 -12.15
N ASN A 281 -5.34 -10.00 -11.37
CA ASN A 281 -4.91 -11.38 -11.20
C ASN A 281 -5.25 -11.93 -9.82
N LYS A 282 -5.57 -13.24 -9.73
CA LYS A 282 -5.68 -14.01 -8.49
C LYS A 282 -4.58 -15.07 -8.45
N MET A 283 -3.89 -15.19 -7.33
CA MET A 283 -2.88 -16.24 -7.13
C MET A 283 -3.51 -17.49 -6.51
N PRO A 284 -3.67 -18.59 -7.27
CA PRO A 284 -4.23 -19.82 -6.73
C PRO A 284 -3.27 -20.55 -5.78
N LYS A 285 -1.97 -20.38 -5.97
CA LYS A 285 -0.89 -20.89 -5.11
C LYS A 285 0.44 -20.22 -5.46
N MET A 286 1.41 -20.28 -4.57
CA MET A 286 2.77 -19.78 -4.83
C MET A 286 3.46 -20.52 -5.99
N GLY A 287 4.39 -19.83 -6.67
CA GLY A 287 5.20 -20.38 -7.75
C GLY A 287 4.53 -20.36 -9.13
N MET A 288 3.44 -19.62 -9.28
CA MET A 288 2.76 -19.45 -10.59
C MET A 288 3.46 -18.41 -11.46
N TRP A 289 3.23 -18.54 -12.77
CA TRP A 289 3.72 -17.62 -13.79
C TRP A 289 2.52 -16.94 -14.49
N TYR A 290 2.61 -15.60 -14.70
CA TYR A 290 1.51 -14.75 -15.15
C TYR A 290 1.70 -14.19 -16.57
N GLY A 291 2.55 -14.81 -17.38
CA GLY A 291 2.58 -14.62 -18.85
C GLY A 291 3.74 -13.81 -19.38
N HIS A 292 4.19 -12.75 -18.68
CA HIS A 292 5.32 -11.94 -19.15
C HIS A 292 6.64 -12.77 -19.15
N PRO A 293 7.53 -12.66 -20.14
CA PRO A 293 7.49 -11.77 -21.32
C PRO A 293 6.84 -12.35 -22.57
N TYR A 294 6.37 -13.62 -22.55
CA TYR A 294 5.75 -14.26 -23.71
C TYR A 294 4.41 -13.62 -24.08
N TYR A 295 3.67 -13.16 -23.09
CA TYR A 295 2.43 -12.41 -23.27
C TYR A 295 2.63 -10.98 -22.79
N GLY A 296 2.11 -10.03 -23.54
CA GLY A 296 2.12 -8.60 -23.20
C GLY A 296 1.00 -8.20 -22.25
N GLY A 297 0.00 -9.05 -22.11
CA GLY A 297 -1.20 -8.97 -21.29
C GLY A 297 -2.28 -9.89 -21.84
N GLY A 298 -3.07 -10.53 -20.99
CA GLY A 298 -3.97 -11.60 -21.39
C GLY A 298 -3.25 -12.69 -22.17
N ASP A 299 -3.80 -13.08 -23.31
CA ASP A 299 -3.17 -14.04 -24.24
C ASP A 299 -2.47 -13.35 -25.45
N VAL A 300 -2.24 -12.03 -25.40
CA VAL A 300 -1.65 -11.27 -26.51
C VAL A 300 -0.14 -11.47 -26.55
N ARG A 301 0.35 -12.16 -27.58
CA ARG A 301 1.77 -12.50 -27.74
C ARG A 301 2.62 -11.26 -28.01
N THR A 302 3.81 -11.20 -27.36
CA THR A 302 4.84 -10.20 -27.68
C THR A 302 5.62 -10.62 -28.92
N ALA A 303 6.04 -9.65 -29.74
CA ALA A 303 6.83 -9.93 -30.94
C ALA A 303 8.21 -10.51 -30.62
N ASP A 304 8.79 -10.16 -29.48
CA ASP A 304 10.11 -10.66 -29.04
C ASP A 304 10.09 -12.17 -28.69
N TYR A 305 8.89 -12.76 -28.50
CA TYR A 305 8.71 -14.16 -28.08
C TYR A 305 7.69 -14.89 -28.98
N GLU A 306 7.94 -14.91 -30.29
CA GLU A 306 7.06 -15.56 -31.30
C GLU A 306 7.00 -17.07 -31.16
N GLY A 307 8.04 -17.72 -30.63
CA GLY A 307 8.11 -19.17 -30.44
C GLY A 307 7.15 -19.72 -29.39
N GLU A 308 7.18 -21.03 -29.18
CA GLU A 308 6.38 -21.67 -28.12
C GLU A 308 6.82 -21.21 -26.73
N VAL A 309 5.86 -21.10 -25.81
CA VAL A 309 6.15 -20.86 -24.40
C VAL A 309 6.95 -22.03 -23.86
N ARG A 310 8.00 -21.75 -23.09
CA ARG A 310 8.78 -22.78 -22.39
C ARG A 310 7.86 -23.74 -21.65
N ALA A 311 8.08 -25.04 -21.80
CA ALA A 311 7.20 -26.08 -21.27
C ALA A 311 7.07 -26.05 -19.72
N ASP A 312 8.12 -25.59 -19.02
CA ASP A 312 8.08 -25.40 -17.56
C ASP A 312 7.16 -24.23 -17.16
N LEU A 313 7.14 -23.14 -17.92
CA LEU A 313 6.28 -21.97 -17.69
C LEU A 313 4.83 -22.26 -18.09
N ALA A 314 4.62 -22.90 -19.24
CA ALA A 314 3.27 -23.24 -19.71
C ALA A 314 2.47 -24.09 -18.69
N LYS A 315 3.16 -24.94 -17.91
CA LYS A 315 2.52 -25.79 -16.87
C LYS A 315 2.01 -25.01 -15.65
N ILE A 316 2.54 -23.84 -15.40
CA ILE A 316 2.25 -23.01 -14.22
C ILE A 316 1.66 -21.65 -14.61
N TYR A 317 1.22 -21.51 -15.87
CA TYR A 317 0.59 -20.29 -16.35
C TYR A 317 -0.79 -20.09 -15.72
N VAL A 318 -1.03 -18.87 -15.25
CA VAL A 318 -2.32 -18.43 -14.73
C VAL A 318 -2.80 -17.26 -15.57
N LYS A 319 -4.01 -17.36 -16.09
CA LYS A 319 -4.70 -16.30 -16.81
C LYS A 319 -5.25 -15.26 -15.81
N PRO A 320 -5.36 -13.98 -16.24
CA PRO A 320 -6.00 -12.96 -15.41
C PRO A 320 -7.46 -13.33 -15.10
N GLN A 321 -7.93 -12.90 -13.95
CA GLN A 321 -9.36 -12.96 -13.58
C GLN A 321 -10.18 -11.91 -14.34
N VAL A 322 -9.56 -10.75 -14.60
CA VAL A 322 -10.19 -9.66 -15.36
C VAL A 322 -9.17 -9.07 -16.32
N GLU A 323 -9.55 -8.97 -17.59
CA GLU A 323 -8.85 -8.16 -18.57
C GLU A 323 -9.43 -6.74 -18.54
N MET A 324 -8.60 -5.77 -18.15
CA MET A 324 -8.94 -4.36 -18.09
C MET A 324 -8.71 -3.69 -19.44
N ILE A 325 -9.22 -2.48 -19.65
CA ILE A 325 -8.95 -1.75 -20.90
C ILE A 325 -7.44 -1.51 -21.06
N ALA A 326 -6.98 -1.67 -22.29
CA ALA A 326 -5.58 -1.46 -22.62
C ALA A 326 -5.08 -0.06 -22.22
N HIS A 327 -3.85 0.03 -21.73
CA HIS A 327 -3.15 1.28 -21.38
C HIS A 327 -3.76 2.09 -20.23
N ALA A 328 -4.76 1.56 -19.50
CA ALA A 328 -5.35 2.28 -18.38
C ALA A 328 -4.39 2.47 -17.19
N ALA A 329 -3.31 1.70 -17.15
CA ALA A 329 -2.34 1.65 -16.06
C ALA A 329 -3.00 1.31 -14.72
N ASP A 330 -3.33 0.03 -14.55
CA ASP A 330 -3.94 -0.51 -13.34
C ASP A 330 -2.89 -0.52 -12.21
N LEU A 331 -3.15 0.26 -11.15
CA LEU A 331 -2.22 0.48 -10.04
C LEU A 331 -2.75 -0.08 -8.73
N GLY A 332 -2.83 0.74 -7.67
CA GLY A 332 -3.21 0.33 -6.34
C GLY A 332 -4.58 -0.34 -6.26
N MET A 333 -4.71 -1.30 -5.36
CA MET A 333 -5.96 -2.01 -5.13
C MET A 333 -6.12 -2.41 -3.66
N MET A 334 -7.37 -2.59 -3.24
CA MET A 334 -7.72 -3.12 -1.93
C MET A 334 -8.98 -3.96 -1.98
N PHE A 335 -9.20 -4.80 -0.98
CA PHE A 335 -10.50 -5.36 -0.65
C PHE A 335 -11.24 -4.45 0.32
N TYR A 336 -12.53 -4.25 0.10
CA TYR A 336 -13.38 -3.51 1.03
C TYR A 336 -13.89 -4.43 2.13
N ASP A 337 -13.52 -4.15 3.38
CA ASP A 337 -13.98 -4.87 4.59
C ASP A 337 -14.71 -3.94 5.59
N GLY A 338 -15.04 -2.71 5.17
CA GLY A 338 -15.77 -1.74 5.98
C GLY A 338 -17.29 -1.96 5.98
N ASP A 339 -17.97 -1.24 6.85
CA ASP A 339 -19.42 -1.28 7.06
C ASP A 339 -20.17 -0.02 6.58
N MET A 340 -19.43 1.01 6.11
CA MET A 340 -20.04 2.26 5.64
C MET A 340 -20.77 2.09 4.30
N PHE A 341 -20.23 1.29 3.37
CA PHE A 341 -20.79 1.14 2.02
C PHE A 341 -21.97 0.17 2.01
N PRO A 342 -22.90 0.30 1.05
CA PRO A 342 -23.96 -0.69 0.88
C PRO A 342 -23.42 -2.12 0.75
N LYS A 343 -24.14 -3.07 1.35
CA LYS A 343 -23.74 -4.48 1.48
C LYS A 343 -23.26 -5.17 0.20
N LYS A 344 -23.68 -4.71 -0.97
CA LYS A 344 -23.20 -5.24 -2.26
C LYS A 344 -21.71 -5.02 -2.50
N TYR A 345 -21.07 -4.11 -1.74
CA TYR A 345 -19.64 -3.83 -1.83
C TYR A 345 -18.80 -4.65 -0.83
N ASP A 346 -19.43 -5.46 0.05
CA ASP A 346 -18.72 -6.32 0.98
C ASP A 346 -17.76 -7.23 0.19
N ASN A 347 -16.49 -7.23 0.57
CA ASN A 347 -15.41 -7.98 -0.09
C ASN A 347 -15.21 -7.66 -1.59
N ALA A 348 -15.71 -6.53 -2.08
CA ALA A 348 -15.41 -6.06 -3.43
C ALA A 348 -13.97 -5.54 -3.51
N ILE A 349 -13.36 -5.69 -4.68
CA ILE A 349 -12.04 -5.11 -4.97
C ILE A 349 -12.23 -3.73 -5.56
N PHE A 350 -11.64 -2.71 -4.94
CA PHE A 350 -11.48 -1.39 -5.55
C PHE A 350 -10.06 -1.27 -6.10
N SER A 351 -9.92 -0.75 -7.34
CA SER A 351 -8.61 -0.55 -7.96
C SER A 351 -8.54 0.76 -8.74
N ALA A 352 -7.36 1.39 -8.71
CA ALA A 352 -7.11 2.65 -9.39
C ALA A 352 -6.58 2.40 -10.80
N GLN A 353 -7.14 3.08 -11.78
CA GLN A 353 -6.60 3.22 -13.13
C GLN A 353 -6.00 4.62 -13.29
N HIS A 354 -4.68 4.69 -13.43
CA HIS A 354 -3.94 5.95 -13.50
C HIS A 354 -4.17 6.71 -14.81
N GLY A 355 -4.45 6.00 -15.87
CA GLY A 355 -4.68 6.54 -17.20
C GLY A 355 -3.48 6.41 -18.14
N SER A 356 -3.78 6.39 -19.43
CA SER A 356 -2.79 6.17 -20.49
C SER A 356 -1.80 7.33 -20.63
N TRP A 357 -0.60 7.00 -21.12
CA TRP A 357 0.38 7.98 -21.57
C TRP A 357 0.67 7.84 -23.09
N ASN A 358 0.44 6.66 -23.66
CA ASN A 358 0.80 6.25 -25.00
C ASN A 358 -0.39 5.89 -25.91
N ALA A 359 -1.64 5.88 -25.41
CA ALA A 359 -2.81 5.64 -26.25
C ALA A 359 -3.15 6.90 -27.09
N VAL A 360 -3.55 6.70 -28.34
CA VAL A 360 -4.00 7.76 -29.24
C VAL A 360 -5.20 8.51 -28.65
N LYS A 361 -6.14 7.77 -28.10
CA LYS A 361 -7.26 8.31 -27.33
C LYS A 361 -7.04 8.02 -25.85
N ALA A 362 -6.85 9.09 -25.08
CA ALA A 362 -6.69 8.99 -23.62
C ALA A 362 -7.80 8.14 -22.98
N ARG A 363 -7.42 7.29 -22.00
CA ARG A 363 -8.33 6.36 -21.31
C ARG A 363 -7.87 6.12 -19.87
N GLY A 364 -8.73 5.52 -19.04
CA GLY A 364 -8.47 5.33 -17.62
C GLY A 364 -8.73 6.60 -16.80
N ALA A 365 -7.89 6.92 -15.82
CA ALA A 365 -8.05 7.96 -14.80
C ALA A 365 -9.39 7.82 -14.06
N ARG A 366 -9.56 6.70 -13.36
CA ARG A 366 -10.80 6.33 -12.66
C ARG A 366 -10.51 5.30 -11.57
N VAL A 367 -11.47 5.06 -10.72
CA VAL A 367 -11.50 3.93 -9.79
C VAL A 367 -12.48 2.90 -10.31
N MET A 368 -12.04 1.65 -10.35
CA MET A 368 -12.84 0.48 -10.73
C MET A 368 -13.35 -0.23 -9.48
N VAL A 369 -14.46 -0.96 -9.63
CA VAL A 369 -14.90 -1.96 -8.64
C VAL A 369 -15.10 -3.30 -9.32
N THR A 370 -14.53 -4.35 -8.69
CA THR A 370 -14.74 -5.76 -9.12
C THR A 370 -15.48 -6.49 -8.01
N PHE A 371 -16.64 -7.00 -8.35
CA PHE A 371 -17.44 -7.85 -7.46
C PHE A 371 -17.03 -9.30 -7.63
N LEU A 372 -16.97 -10.04 -6.52
CA LEU A 372 -16.66 -11.46 -6.53
C LEU A 372 -17.91 -12.32 -6.48
N ASP A 373 -17.84 -13.50 -7.05
CA ASP A 373 -18.86 -14.54 -6.91
C ASP A 373 -18.68 -15.30 -5.58
N LYS A 374 -19.60 -16.25 -5.32
CA LYS A 374 -19.57 -17.10 -4.12
C LYS A 374 -18.34 -18.01 -4.02
N ASP A 375 -17.64 -18.23 -5.12
CA ASP A 375 -16.44 -19.06 -5.21
C ASP A 375 -15.15 -18.20 -5.12
N GLY A 376 -15.32 -16.87 -4.90
CA GLY A 376 -14.23 -15.92 -4.74
C GLY A 376 -13.51 -15.61 -6.06
N ASN A 377 -14.19 -15.71 -7.21
CA ASN A 377 -13.67 -15.29 -8.51
C ASN A 377 -14.32 -13.98 -8.96
N ALA A 378 -13.69 -13.26 -9.88
CA ALA A 378 -14.27 -12.05 -10.44
C ALA A 378 -15.56 -12.35 -11.21
N ALA A 379 -16.68 -11.74 -10.80
CA ALA A 379 -17.98 -11.90 -11.42
C ALA A 379 -18.35 -10.72 -12.32
N LYS A 380 -18.01 -9.49 -11.89
CA LYS A 380 -18.32 -8.26 -12.61
C LYS A 380 -17.33 -7.17 -12.25
N THR A 381 -16.85 -6.47 -13.26
CA THR A 381 -15.99 -5.29 -13.07
C THR A 381 -16.62 -4.10 -13.78
N GLU A 382 -16.71 -2.96 -13.09
CA GLU A 382 -17.28 -1.74 -13.63
C GLU A 382 -16.58 -0.49 -13.06
N PRO A 383 -16.67 0.68 -13.73
CA PRO A 383 -16.23 1.94 -13.13
C PRO A 383 -17.03 2.26 -11.87
N PHE A 384 -16.31 2.66 -10.81
CA PHE A 384 -16.91 3.13 -9.55
C PHE A 384 -16.89 4.65 -9.45
N ALA A 385 -15.74 5.27 -9.75
CA ALA A 385 -15.60 6.72 -9.76
C ALA A 385 -14.88 7.17 -11.04
N GLU A 386 -15.48 8.09 -11.79
CA GLU A 386 -14.95 8.63 -13.05
C GLU A 386 -15.04 10.15 -13.06
N GLY A 387 -14.24 10.83 -13.91
CA GLY A 387 -14.30 12.27 -14.08
C GLY A 387 -12.97 12.99 -13.89
N TRP A 388 -11.91 12.26 -13.53
CA TRP A 388 -10.53 12.81 -13.54
C TRP A 388 -9.98 13.05 -14.96
N MET A 389 -10.74 12.69 -15.99
CA MET A 389 -10.43 12.99 -17.38
C MET A 389 -11.61 13.71 -18.03
N THR A 390 -11.33 14.81 -18.76
CA THR A 390 -12.34 15.54 -19.54
C THR A 390 -12.74 14.75 -20.79
N GLU A 391 -13.88 15.08 -21.39
CA GLU A 391 -14.32 14.50 -22.66
C GLU A 391 -13.30 14.71 -23.81
N LYS A 392 -12.47 15.74 -23.72
CA LYS A 392 -11.38 16.03 -24.68
C LYS A 392 -10.09 15.24 -24.39
N GLY A 393 -10.10 14.31 -23.43
CA GLY A 393 -8.94 13.49 -23.08
C GLY A 393 -7.87 14.18 -22.24
N ARG A 394 -8.16 15.36 -21.64
CA ARG A 394 -7.23 16.01 -20.72
C ARG A 394 -7.42 15.46 -19.31
N TYR A 395 -6.36 14.97 -18.70
CA TYR A 395 -6.37 14.54 -17.30
C TYR A 395 -6.40 15.74 -16.34
N LEU A 396 -7.42 15.80 -15.50
CA LEU A 396 -7.55 16.72 -14.36
C LEU A 396 -6.82 16.15 -13.13
N GLY A 397 -6.86 14.84 -12.97
CA GLY A 397 -6.17 14.04 -11.97
C GLY A 397 -5.84 12.67 -12.53
N ARG A 398 -5.08 11.88 -11.76
CA ARG A 398 -4.68 10.51 -12.11
C ARG A 398 -4.63 9.65 -10.84
N PRO A 399 -5.71 8.91 -10.52
CA PRO A 399 -5.76 8.02 -9.36
C PRO A 399 -4.60 7.01 -9.36
N VAL A 400 -3.98 6.80 -8.20
CA VAL A 400 -2.83 5.90 -8.05
C VAL A 400 -3.15 4.73 -7.14
N ASP A 401 -3.71 4.99 -5.97
CA ASP A 401 -3.98 3.97 -4.96
C ASP A 401 -5.35 4.19 -4.33
N VAL A 402 -5.89 3.11 -3.78
CA VAL A 402 -7.17 3.09 -3.06
C VAL A 402 -6.94 2.36 -1.75
N GLN A 403 -7.28 2.99 -0.62
CA GLN A 403 -7.16 2.39 0.71
C GLN A 403 -8.40 2.69 1.55
N GLN A 404 -8.81 1.73 2.39
CA GLN A 404 -9.90 1.97 3.32
C GLN A 404 -9.45 2.85 4.48
N TYR A 405 -10.25 3.86 4.81
CA TYR A 405 -10.04 4.72 5.96
C TYR A 405 -10.74 4.15 7.20
N ILE A 406 -10.42 4.71 8.37
CA ILE A 406 -10.87 4.19 9.67
C ILE A 406 -12.38 4.20 9.88
N ASP A 407 -13.09 5.09 9.21
CA ASP A 407 -14.55 5.23 9.28
C ASP A 407 -15.31 4.37 8.26
N GLY A 408 -14.59 3.55 7.48
CA GLY A 408 -15.14 2.72 6.40
C GLY A 408 -15.30 3.43 5.06
N SER A 409 -14.93 4.71 4.95
CA SER A 409 -14.76 5.36 3.65
C SER A 409 -13.50 4.86 2.93
N ILE A 410 -13.30 5.27 1.67
CA ILE A 410 -12.07 4.97 0.94
C ILE A 410 -11.31 6.26 0.62
N LEU A 411 -9.98 6.19 0.74
CA LEU A 411 -9.06 7.21 0.27
C LEU A 411 -8.56 6.87 -1.12
N VAL A 412 -8.41 7.89 -1.97
CA VAL A 412 -7.87 7.76 -3.33
C VAL A 412 -6.73 8.75 -3.50
N SER A 413 -5.51 8.29 -3.70
CA SER A 413 -4.37 9.15 -3.97
C SER A 413 -4.29 9.54 -5.45
N ASP A 414 -3.73 10.71 -5.73
CA ASP A 414 -3.62 11.28 -7.07
C ASP A 414 -2.30 12.05 -7.18
N ASP A 415 -1.32 11.52 -7.90
CA ASP A 415 0.01 12.12 -8.06
C ASP A 415 0.02 13.32 -8.99
N LYS A 416 -0.91 13.36 -9.97
CA LYS A 416 -1.04 14.49 -10.89
C LYS A 416 -1.69 15.71 -10.23
N ALA A 417 -2.78 15.49 -9.51
CA ALA A 417 -3.45 16.54 -8.76
C ALA A 417 -2.74 16.86 -7.44
N GLY A 418 -1.82 16.01 -6.97
CA GLY A 418 -1.09 16.20 -5.73
C GLY A 418 -1.99 16.23 -4.50
N VAL A 419 -2.91 15.29 -4.41
CA VAL A 419 -3.92 15.22 -3.35
C VAL A 419 -4.28 13.77 -2.99
N VAL A 420 -4.97 13.64 -1.86
CA VAL A 420 -5.75 12.46 -1.50
C VAL A 420 -7.22 12.88 -1.40
N TYR A 421 -8.09 12.14 -2.07
CA TYR A 421 -9.54 12.29 -1.96
C TYR A 421 -10.09 11.28 -0.96
N ARG A 422 -11.24 11.60 -0.34
CA ARG A 422 -12.06 10.68 0.43
C ARG A 422 -13.38 10.44 -0.29
N ILE A 423 -13.78 9.19 -0.49
CA ILE A 423 -15.10 8.79 -1.02
C ILE A 423 -15.84 8.06 0.09
N PHE A 424 -17.05 8.53 0.40
CA PHE A 424 -17.89 8.00 1.46
C PHE A 424 -19.34 7.84 1.02
N TYR A 425 -20.07 7.00 1.73
CA TYR A 425 -21.50 6.80 1.47
C TYR A 425 -22.33 7.58 2.48
N ASP A 426 -23.26 8.37 1.98
CA ASP A 426 -24.17 9.18 2.80
C ASP A 426 -25.59 9.07 2.21
N ASP A 427 -26.29 8.03 2.64
CA ASP A 427 -27.68 7.82 2.23
C ASP A 427 -28.65 8.61 3.09
N GLN A 428 -28.82 9.90 2.78
CA GLN A 428 -29.85 10.75 3.42
C GLN A 428 -31.29 10.28 3.16
N ARG A 429 -31.50 9.24 2.30
CA ARG A 429 -32.83 8.68 2.07
C ARG A 429 -33.26 7.67 3.13
N ALA A 430 -32.33 7.13 3.92
CA ALA A 430 -32.63 6.21 5.00
C ALA A 430 -33.10 6.92 6.29
N SER A 431 -33.04 8.24 6.34
CA SER A 431 -33.39 9.07 7.50
C SER A 431 -34.72 9.80 7.38
N ASN A 432 -35.53 9.53 6.36
CA ASN A 432 -36.91 10.10 6.19
C ASN A 432 -37.98 9.02 6.22
#